data_b1550184ba517fc4d3420d87ee68d89d
#
_entry.id   b1550184ba517fc4d3420d87ee68d89d
#
_cell.length_a   1.000
_cell.length_b   1.000
_cell.length_c   1.000
_cell.angle_alpha   90.00
_cell.angle_beta   90.00
_cell.angle_gamma   90.00
#
_symmetry.space_group_name_H-M   'P 1'
#
loop_
_entity.id
_entity.type
_entity.pdbx_description
1 polymer ?
#
loop_
_entity_poly.entity_id
_entity_poly.type
_entity_poly.pdbx_seq_one_letter_code
_entity_poly.pdbx_strand_id
1 'polypeptide(L)'
;GDSVYSQYAVTANKTLSTVLAAAPARTLVGYHLDGWLVNGKNAAKLDGSLAVTAFAKNGTVLIKPVYSANAGTYTFDAPYTHTSDAADFLCWALPVDGNTYRVVSYSATYNCYATGAKSDFVAITQSNFNQYTLQGVTSIAQLQQKAPIASLRGAAEDASSQNGQVWNTEIGKLTFVAQYAQGTDSTYTVTACGLEFNNGTDGKGTKTVITKSNSQTDSCQYLISYTFSNPAGQTYSARSYVVYTDGQGQRHTSYSPWTNVTLAK
;
A
#
# COMPACT_ATOMS: atom_id res chain seq x y z
N GLY A 1 2.84 15.03 -12.96
CA GLY A 1 3.27 15.61 -14.22
C GLY A 1 2.50 15.01 -15.39
N ASP A 2 2.28 15.76 -16.46
CA ASP A 2 1.49 15.35 -17.64
C ASP A 2 2.31 14.43 -18.55
N SER A 3 2.68 13.24 -18.05
CA SER A 3 3.33 12.24 -18.89
C SER A 3 2.30 11.52 -19.77
N VAL A 4 2.63 11.34 -21.04
CA VAL A 4 1.79 10.57 -21.98
C VAL A 4 1.80 9.11 -21.54
N TYR A 5 0.62 8.59 -21.19
CA TYR A 5 0.46 7.19 -20.75
C TYR A 5 0.55 6.21 -21.92
N SER A 6 -0.08 6.54 -23.03
CA SER A 6 0.02 5.78 -24.27
C SER A 6 -0.31 6.67 -25.47
N GLN A 7 0.28 6.32 -26.61
CA GLN A 7 0.12 7.03 -27.86
C GLN A 7 -0.34 6.08 -28.96
N TYR A 8 -1.41 6.41 -29.64
CA TYR A 8 -1.99 5.58 -30.70
C TYR A 8 -2.17 6.38 -31.98
N ALA A 9 -1.88 5.74 -33.12
CA ALA A 9 -2.32 6.23 -34.40
C ALA A 9 -3.82 5.91 -34.57
N VAL A 10 -4.63 6.92 -34.80
CA VAL A 10 -6.08 6.76 -35.02
C VAL A 10 -6.39 6.93 -36.50
N THR A 11 -7.06 5.95 -37.09
CA THR A 11 -7.57 6.07 -38.47
C THR A 11 -8.61 7.19 -38.53
N ALA A 12 -8.55 7.99 -39.59
CA ALA A 12 -9.33 9.23 -39.75
C ALA A 12 -10.85 9.06 -39.57
N ASN A 13 -11.38 7.85 -39.75
CA ASN A 13 -12.81 7.58 -39.73
C ASN A 13 -13.36 7.12 -38.36
N LYS A 14 -12.54 7.01 -37.31
CA LYS A 14 -13.06 6.67 -35.99
C LYS A 14 -13.70 7.87 -35.32
N THR A 15 -14.91 7.67 -34.81
CA THR A 15 -15.62 8.69 -34.04
C THR A 15 -14.98 8.88 -32.65
N LEU A 16 -15.20 10.04 -32.05
CA LEU A 16 -14.71 10.33 -30.71
C LEU A 16 -15.25 9.30 -29.70
N SER A 17 -16.54 8.95 -29.75
CA SER A 17 -17.13 7.95 -28.85
C SER A 17 -16.47 6.59 -28.96
N THR A 18 -16.13 6.13 -30.18
CA THR A 18 -15.44 4.86 -30.39
C THR A 18 -14.03 4.88 -29.81
N VAL A 19 -13.31 6.01 -29.95
CA VAL A 19 -11.96 6.17 -29.40
C VAL A 19 -11.99 6.21 -27.87
N LEU A 20 -12.95 6.92 -27.29
CA LEU A 20 -13.07 7.01 -25.83
C LEU A 20 -13.45 5.67 -25.19
N ALA A 21 -14.34 4.90 -25.85
CA ALA A 21 -14.70 3.55 -25.38
C ALA A 21 -13.53 2.57 -25.39
N ALA A 22 -12.56 2.77 -26.28
CA ALA A 22 -11.35 1.95 -26.40
C ALA A 22 -10.15 2.55 -25.64
N ALA A 23 -10.29 3.76 -25.09
CA ALA A 23 -9.19 4.43 -24.41
C ALA A 23 -8.81 3.68 -23.11
N PRO A 24 -7.53 3.35 -22.93
CA PRO A 24 -7.10 2.64 -21.72
C PRO A 24 -7.19 3.58 -20.51
N ALA A 25 -7.97 3.17 -19.52
CA ALA A 25 -7.99 3.80 -18.20
C ALA A 25 -7.18 2.95 -17.22
N ARG A 26 -6.35 3.60 -16.40
CA ARG A 26 -5.71 2.90 -15.28
C ARG A 26 -6.75 2.66 -14.17
N THR A 27 -6.71 1.48 -13.60
CA THR A 27 -7.39 1.26 -12.32
C THR A 27 -6.58 1.94 -11.23
N LEU A 28 -7.18 2.89 -10.54
CA LEU A 28 -6.58 3.59 -9.40
C LEU A 28 -7.32 3.15 -8.13
N VAL A 29 -6.57 2.63 -7.17
CA VAL A 29 -7.15 2.20 -5.88
C VAL A 29 -7.76 3.39 -5.16
N GLY A 30 -9.02 3.27 -4.75
CA GLY A 30 -9.77 4.32 -4.06
C GLY A 30 -10.36 5.40 -4.96
N TYR A 31 -10.25 5.25 -6.29
CA TYR A 31 -10.83 6.18 -7.26
C TYR A 31 -11.69 5.45 -8.28
N HIS A 32 -12.64 6.16 -8.86
CA HIS A 32 -13.39 5.74 -10.04
C HIS A 32 -13.19 6.73 -11.18
N LEU A 33 -13.33 6.23 -12.40
CA LEU A 33 -13.26 7.03 -13.60
C LEU A 33 -14.58 7.79 -13.80
N ASP A 34 -14.55 9.12 -13.78
CA ASP A 34 -15.72 9.96 -14.06
C ASP A 34 -15.95 10.17 -15.56
N GLY A 35 -14.88 10.08 -16.33
CA GLY A 35 -14.92 10.33 -17.77
C GLY A 35 -13.61 10.83 -18.32
N TRP A 36 -13.69 11.59 -19.39
CA TRP A 36 -12.52 12.01 -20.18
C TRP A 36 -12.54 13.50 -20.47
N LEU A 37 -11.36 14.10 -20.54
CA LEU A 37 -11.12 15.40 -21.15
C LEU A 37 -10.51 15.20 -22.54
N VAL A 38 -11.04 15.91 -23.52
CA VAL A 38 -10.49 15.97 -24.88
C VAL A 38 -9.95 17.39 -25.10
N ASN A 39 -8.64 17.51 -25.21
CA ASN A 39 -7.95 18.82 -25.26
C ASN A 39 -8.39 19.78 -24.13
N GLY A 40 -8.58 19.24 -22.93
CA GLY A 40 -9.02 19.98 -21.74
C GLY A 40 -10.52 20.24 -21.63
N LYS A 41 -11.34 19.83 -22.61
CA LYS A 41 -12.80 19.96 -22.55
C LYS A 41 -13.44 18.64 -22.12
N ASN A 42 -14.49 18.69 -21.29
CA ASN A 42 -15.24 17.51 -20.88
C ASN A 42 -15.84 16.82 -22.11
N ALA A 43 -15.48 15.55 -22.32
CA ALA A 43 -15.88 14.76 -23.47
C ALA A 43 -17.42 14.57 -23.55
N ALA A 44 -18.11 14.51 -22.42
CA ALA A 44 -19.59 14.41 -22.39
C ALA A 44 -20.31 15.63 -22.97
N LYS A 45 -19.61 16.75 -23.13
CA LYS A 45 -20.14 17.99 -23.75
C LYS A 45 -19.74 18.14 -25.22
N LEU A 46 -19.10 17.14 -25.80
CA LEU A 46 -18.66 17.13 -27.19
C LEU A 46 -19.56 16.19 -28.02
N ASP A 47 -19.68 16.49 -29.31
CA ASP A 47 -20.37 15.58 -30.22
C ASP A 47 -19.50 14.34 -30.49
N GLY A 48 -19.81 13.25 -29.80
CA GLY A 48 -19.11 11.98 -29.91
C GLY A 48 -19.25 11.28 -31.27
N SER A 49 -20.20 11.70 -32.12
CA SER A 49 -20.40 11.15 -33.48
C SER A 49 -19.40 11.69 -34.49
N LEU A 50 -18.77 12.81 -34.20
CA LEU A 50 -17.75 13.41 -35.07
C LEU A 50 -16.48 12.55 -35.11
N ALA A 51 -15.79 12.59 -36.25
CA ALA A 51 -14.49 11.98 -36.37
C ALA A 51 -13.52 12.57 -35.32
N VAL A 52 -12.74 11.73 -34.67
CA VAL A 52 -11.79 12.20 -33.62
C VAL A 52 -10.84 13.26 -34.12
N THR A 53 -10.49 13.21 -35.42
CA THR A 53 -9.64 14.19 -36.09
C THR A 53 -10.22 15.61 -36.12
N ALA A 54 -11.56 15.76 -36.00
CA ALA A 54 -12.20 17.06 -35.90
C ALA A 54 -11.80 17.85 -34.63
N PHE A 55 -11.30 17.14 -33.63
CA PHE A 55 -10.81 17.71 -32.37
C PHE A 55 -9.30 17.91 -32.35
N ALA A 56 -8.60 17.59 -33.45
CA ALA A 56 -7.14 17.66 -33.47
C ALA A 56 -6.63 19.10 -33.36
N LYS A 57 -5.59 19.28 -32.55
CA LYS A 57 -4.75 20.48 -32.52
C LYS A 57 -3.35 20.08 -32.97
N ASN A 58 -2.87 20.71 -34.03
CA ASN A 58 -1.56 20.33 -34.61
C ASN A 58 -1.41 18.83 -34.90
N GLY A 59 -2.47 18.20 -35.43
CA GLY A 59 -2.46 16.78 -35.76
C GLY A 59 -2.62 15.84 -34.55
N THR A 60 -2.79 16.36 -33.35
CA THR A 60 -2.87 15.55 -32.12
C THR A 60 -4.17 15.83 -31.36
N VAL A 61 -4.78 14.79 -30.80
CA VAL A 61 -5.88 14.87 -29.84
C VAL A 61 -5.37 14.37 -28.49
N LEU A 62 -5.39 15.23 -27.48
CA LEU A 62 -5.02 14.85 -26.12
C LEU A 62 -6.26 14.37 -25.39
N ILE A 63 -6.24 13.10 -24.98
CA ILE A 63 -7.30 12.50 -24.16
C ILE A 63 -6.73 12.24 -22.77
N LYS A 64 -7.42 12.76 -21.74
CA LYS A 64 -7.01 12.64 -20.34
C LYS A 64 -8.16 12.05 -19.50
N PRO A 65 -7.94 10.97 -18.73
CA PRO A 65 -8.96 10.49 -17.81
C PRO A 65 -9.17 11.46 -16.65
N VAL A 66 -10.39 11.49 -16.14
CA VAL A 66 -10.77 12.23 -14.93
C VAL A 66 -11.22 11.22 -13.89
N TYR A 67 -10.66 11.32 -12.71
CA TYR A 67 -10.97 10.41 -11.61
C TYR A 67 -11.47 11.20 -10.41
N SER A 68 -12.43 10.62 -9.68
CA SER A 68 -12.86 11.08 -8.36
C SER A 68 -12.62 10.01 -7.31
N ALA A 69 -12.35 10.42 -6.09
CA ALA A 69 -12.21 9.51 -4.97
C ALA A 69 -13.54 8.78 -4.67
N ASN A 70 -13.47 7.51 -4.39
CA ASN A 70 -14.64 6.73 -3.97
C ASN A 70 -15.18 7.24 -2.62
N ALA A 71 -16.49 7.24 -2.45
CA ALA A 71 -17.09 7.59 -1.16
C ALA A 71 -16.54 6.66 -0.05
N GLY A 72 -16.25 7.25 1.11
CA GLY A 72 -15.70 6.47 2.24
C GLY A 72 -14.21 6.12 2.11
N THR A 73 -13.52 6.57 1.07
CA THR A 73 -12.06 6.45 0.94
C THR A 73 -11.35 7.72 1.37
N TYR A 74 -10.08 7.58 1.69
CA TYR A 74 -9.12 8.68 1.79
C TYR A 74 -8.06 8.51 0.71
N THR A 75 -7.48 9.62 0.29
CA THR A 75 -6.46 9.67 -0.77
C THR A 75 -5.39 10.67 -0.40
N PHE A 76 -4.30 10.69 -1.16
CA PHE A 76 -3.25 11.71 -0.95
C PHE A 76 -3.79 13.15 -1.05
N ASP A 77 -4.73 13.40 -1.98
CA ASP A 77 -5.33 14.72 -2.17
C ASP A 77 -6.49 15.01 -1.20
N ALA A 78 -7.01 13.98 -0.54
CA ALA A 78 -8.08 14.06 0.46
C ALA A 78 -7.73 13.21 1.68
N PRO A 79 -6.77 13.61 2.49
CA PRO A 79 -6.37 12.87 3.69
C PRO A 79 -7.50 12.83 4.71
N TYR A 80 -7.45 11.84 5.59
CA TYR A 80 -8.43 11.66 6.63
C TYR A 80 -7.76 11.44 7.98
N THR A 81 -8.32 12.02 9.02
CA THR A 81 -7.86 11.84 10.40
C THR A 81 -8.83 10.94 11.15
N HIS A 82 -8.33 9.80 11.60
CA HIS A 82 -9.07 8.93 12.52
C HIS A 82 -8.85 9.41 13.96
N THR A 83 -9.92 9.44 14.75
CA THR A 83 -9.89 9.76 16.17
C THR A 83 -10.62 8.70 16.97
N SER A 84 -10.11 8.38 18.15
CA SER A 84 -10.77 7.50 19.11
C SER A 84 -10.85 8.20 20.46
N ASP A 85 -12.06 8.27 21.02
CA ASP A 85 -12.33 8.82 22.36
C ASP A 85 -12.48 7.69 23.42
N ALA A 86 -12.22 6.43 23.02
CA ALA A 86 -12.31 5.30 23.94
C ALA A 86 -11.23 5.42 25.03
N ALA A 87 -11.65 5.41 26.30
CA ALA A 87 -10.74 5.53 27.43
C ALA A 87 -9.76 4.36 27.55
N ASP A 88 -10.13 3.20 26.99
CA ASP A 88 -9.34 1.97 26.97
C ASP A 88 -8.66 1.73 25.59
N PHE A 89 -8.51 2.79 24.78
CA PHE A 89 -7.85 2.72 23.47
C PHE A 89 -6.40 2.24 23.59
N LEU A 90 -6.01 1.33 22.70
CA LEU A 90 -4.66 0.78 22.64
C LEU A 90 -3.92 1.21 21.37
N CYS A 91 -4.53 0.99 20.21
CA CYS A 91 -3.91 1.31 18.91
C CYS A 91 -4.94 1.33 17.78
N TRP A 92 -4.53 1.91 16.66
CA TRP A 92 -5.18 1.72 15.37
C TRP A 92 -4.57 0.52 14.64
N ALA A 93 -5.42 -0.28 14.02
CA ALA A 93 -5.01 -1.43 13.22
C ALA A 93 -5.68 -1.45 11.84
N LEU A 94 -5.01 -2.05 10.86
CA LEU A 94 -5.49 -2.27 9.50
C LEU A 94 -5.52 -3.76 9.19
N PRO A 95 -6.51 -4.24 8.43
CA PRO A 95 -6.57 -5.63 8.00
C PRO A 95 -5.37 -5.98 7.12
N VAL A 96 -4.90 -7.21 7.24
CA VAL A 96 -3.85 -7.80 6.41
C VAL A 96 -4.42 -8.96 5.62
N ASP A 97 -5.05 -9.92 6.32
CA ASP A 97 -5.68 -11.10 5.73
C ASP A 97 -6.68 -11.70 6.72
N GLY A 98 -7.90 -12.01 6.26
CA GLY A 98 -8.96 -12.57 7.11
C GLY A 98 -9.19 -11.73 8.36
N ASN A 99 -9.02 -12.34 9.55
CA ASN A 99 -9.13 -11.67 10.85
C ASN A 99 -7.78 -11.20 11.41
N THR A 100 -6.74 -11.14 10.58
CA THR A 100 -5.40 -10.69 10.99
C THR A 100 -5.21 -9.24 10.64
N TYR A 101 -4.75 -8.47 11.61
CA TYR A 101 -4.54 -7.03 11.52
C TYR A 101 -3.09 -6.67 11.86
N ARG A 102 -2.62 -5.56 11.36
CA ARG A 102 -1.33 -4.96 11.74
C ARG A 102 -1.55 -3.66 12.49
N VAL A 103 -0.77 -3.43 13.52
CA VAL A 103 -0.76 -2.15 14.24
C VAL A 103 -0.16 -1.07 13.34
N VAL A 104 -0.81 0.08 13.26
CA VAL A 104 -0.36 1.21 12.46
C VAL A 104 -0.03 2.45 13.28
N SER A 105 -0.72 2.66 14.41
CA SER A 105 -0.45 3.80 15.28
C SER A 105 -0.94 3.55 16.69
N TYR A 106 -0.17 4.02 17.67
CA TYR A 106 -0.56 4.07 19.07
C TYR A 106 -1.23 5.40 19.46
N SER A 107 -1.18 6.40 18.58
CA SER A 107 -1.85 7.66 18.80
C SER A 107 -3.36 7.50 18.61
N ALA A 108 -4.16 7.99 19.55
CA ALA A 108 -5.61 8.02 19.40
C ALA A 108 -6.07 8.86 18.19
N THR A 109 -5.23 9.81 17.76
CA THR A 109 -5.41 10.58 16.53
C THR A 109 -4.39 10.10 15.49
N TYR A 110 -4.86 9.61 14.34
CA TYR A 110 -4.02 9.09 13.26
C TYR A 110 -4.38 9.72 11.92
N ASN A 111 -3.40 10.32 11.27
CA ASN A 111 -3.54 10.95 9.97
C ASN A 111 -3.19 9.96 8.85
N CYS A 112 -4.13 9.77 7.91
CA CYS A 112 -3.98 8.89 6.76
C CYS A 112 -3.68 9.70 5.51
N TYR A 113 -2.51 9.49 4.92
CA TYR A 113 -2.05 10.17 3.71
C TYR A 113 -1.97 9.27 2.48
N ALA A 114 -2.11 7.97 2.67
CA ALA A 114 -2.11 7.02 1.57
C ALA A 114 -3.55 6.63 1.22
N THR A 115 -3.78 6.18 -0.01
CA THR A 115 -5.12 5.77 -0.46
C THR A 115 -5.60 4.51 0.27
N GLY A 116 -6.84 4.52 0.73
CA GLY A 116 -7.47 3.39 1.39
C GLY A 116 -8.91 3.66 1.79
N ALA A 117 -9.60 2.67 2.34
CA ALA A 117 -10.94 2.82 2.87
C ALA A 117 -10.90 3.26 4.33
N LYS A 118 -11.74 4.23 4.69
CA LYS A 118 -11.88 4.69 6.08
C LYS A 118 -12.37 3.58 7.01
N SER A 119 -13.19 2.67 6.47
CA SER A 119 -13.73 1.53 7.20
C SER A 119 -12.70 0.47 7.57
N ASP A 120 -11.54 0.47 6.94
CA ASP A 120 -10.50 -0.54 7.20
C ASP A 120 -9.79 -0.31 8.53
N PHE A 121 -9.84 0.92 9.05
CA PHE A 121 -9.22 1.25 10.33
C PHE A 121 -10.08 0.78 11.50
N VAL A 122 -9.49 -0.07 12.33
CA VAL A 122 -10.12 -0.58 13.54
C VAL A 122 -9.42 0.01 14.76
N ALA A 123 -10.21 0.62 15.67
CA ALA A 123 -9.74 1.01 16.98
C ALA A 123 -9.67 -0.24 17.87
N ILE A 124 -8.46 -0.64 18.21
CA ILE A 124 -8.24 -1.72 19.18
C ILE A 124 -8.26 -1.11 20.57
N THR A 125 -9.10 -1.67 21.40
CA THR A 125 -9.27 -1.29 22.81
C THR A 125 -9.00 -2.49 23.71
N GLN A 126 -8.86 -2.30 25.02
CA GLN A 126 -8.74 -3.43 25.94
C GLN A 126 -9.99 -4.33 25.88
N SER A 127 -11.15 -3.73 25.71
CA SER A 127 -12.45 -4.42 25.69
C SER A 127 -12.63 -5.31 24.44
N ASN A 128 -12.05 -4.95 23.30
CA ASN A 128 -12.22 -5.70 22.04
C ASN A 128 -10.97 -6.46 21.56
N PHE A 129 -9.86 -6.37 22.29
CA PHE A 129 -8.56 -6.96 21.89
C PHE A 129 -8.66 -8.42 21.44
N ASN A 130 -9.41 -9.23 22.18
CA ASN A 130 -9.55 -10.66 21.89
C ASN A 130 -10.38 -10.99 20.64
N GLN A 131 -11.00 -9.99 20.01
CA GLN A 131 -11.78 -10.17 18.78
C GLN A 131 -10.88 -10.14 17.53
N TYR A 132 -9.62 -9.70 17.68
CA TYR A 132 -8.69 -9.46 16.58
C TYR A 132 -7.39 -10.21 16.78
N THR A 133 -6.81 -10.72 15.70
CA THR A 133 -5.45 -11.26 15.70
C THR A 133 -4.50 -10.18 15.21
N LEU A 134 -3.58 -9.73 16.05
CA LEU A 134 -2.63 -8.69 15.68
C LEU A 134 -1.27 -9.29 15.35
N GLN A 135 -0.68 -8.90 14.22
CA GLN A 135 0.65 -9.34 13.83
C GLN A 135 1.70 -8.95 14.88
N GLY A 136 2.43 -9.93 15.38
CA GLY A 136 3.53 -9.70 16.33
C GLY A 136 3.08 -9.30 17.75
N VAL A 137 1.78 -9.34 18.04
CA VAL A 137 1.21 -8.99 19.35
C VAL A 137 0.44 -10.17 19.93
N THR A 138 0.78 -10.57 21.13
CA THR A 138 0.14 -11.70 21.83
C THR A 138 -0.54 -11.27 23.14
N SER A 139 -0.35 -10.03 23.58
CA SER A 139 -0.95 -9.54 24.84
C SER A 139 -1.22 -8.04 24.82
N ILE A 140 -2.20 -7.60 25.60
CA ILE A 140 -2.49 -6.17 25.84
C ILE A 140 -1.26 -5.46 26.40
N ALA A 141 -0.49 -6.10 27.26
CA ALA A 141 0.69 -5.50 27.87
C ALA A 141 1.74 -5.04 26.84
N GLN A 142 1.89 -5.78 25.71
CA GLN A 142 2.77 -5.34 24.62
C GLN A 142 2.29 -4.04 23.97
N LEU A 143 0.97 -3.86 23.78
CA LEU A 143 0.42 -2.64 23.23
C LEU A 143 0.51 -1.47 24.20
N GLN A 144 0.34 -1.72 25.50
CA GLN A 144 0.45 -0.69 26.55
C GLN A 144 1.88 -0.16 26.68
N GLN A 145 2.91 -0.99 26.41
CA GLN A 145 4.30 -0.56 26.37
C GLN A 145 4.60 0.35 25.18
N LYS A 146 3.75 0.34 24.15
CA LYS A 146 3.93 1.14 22.93
C LYS A 146 5.29 0.96 22.25
N ALA A 147 5.91 -0.19 22.43
CA ALA A 147 7.16 -0.53 21.78
C ALA A 147 6.97 -0.65 20.26
N PRO A 148 8.01 -0.37 19.45
CA PRO A 148 7.93 -0.52 18.00
C PRO A 148 7.54 -1.94 17.57
N ILE A 149 6.55 -2.08 16.72
CA ILE A 149 6.05 -3.37 16.21
C ILE A 149 6.27 -3.44 14.71
N ALA A 150 7.05 -4.43 14.27
CA ALA A 150 7.24 -4.72 12.86
C ALA A 150 6.01 -5.40 12.26
N SER A 151 5.64 -5.01 11.05
CA SER A 151 4.58 -5.65 10.27
C SER A 151 4.98 -5.78 8.81
N LEU A 152 4.53 -6.84 8.18
CA LEU A 152 4.62 -7.01 6.74
C LEU A 152 3.22 -6.81 6.15
N ARG A 153 3.11 -5.92 5.17
CA ARG A 153 1.85 -5.70 4.47
C ARG A 153 1.58 -6.89 3.56
N GLY A 154 0.32 -7.32 3.50
CA GLY A 154 -0.10 -8.45 2.67
C GLY A 154 0.10 -8.24 1.17
N ALA A 155 -0.09 -9.29 0.39
CA ALA A 155 0.06 -9.23 -1.07
C ALA A 155 -0.91 -8.27 -1.72
N ALA A 156 -0.43 -7.47 -2.66
CA ALA A 156 -1.26 -6.69 -3.52
C ALA A 156 -0.75 -6.75 -4.96
N GLU A 157 -1.67 -6.86 -5.87
CA GLU A 157 -1.39 -6.94 -7.31
C GLU A 157 -0.85 -5.63 -7.89
N ASP A 158 -0.97 -4.53 -7.17
CA ASP A 158 -0.54 -3.21 -7.61
C ASP A 158 0.47 -2.62 -6.64
N ALA A 159 1.59 -2.13 -7.16
CA ALA A 159 2.62 -1.43 -6.38
C ALA A 159 2.09 -0.18 -5.65
N SER A 160 0.98 0.38 -6.10
CA SER A 160 0.28 1.49 -5.45
C SER A 160 -0.63 1.03 -4.33
N SER A 161 -0.95 -0.26 -4.23
CA SER A 161 -1.83 -0.74 -3.19
C SER A 161 -1.09 -0.82 -1.86
N GLN A 162 -1.78 -0.49 -0.81
CA GLN A 162 -1.20 -0.32 0.52
C GLN A 162 -0.91 -1.64 1.24
N ASN A 163 -1.24 -2.79 0.66
CA ASN A 163 -1.24 -4.08 1.33
C ASN A 163 -0.10 -5.04 0.93
N GLY A 164 0.92 -4.57 0.31
CA GLY A 164 2.17 -4.99 0.37
C GLY A 164 2.94 -6.08 -0.25
N GLN A 165 2.49 -7.11 -0.77
CA GLN A 165 3.26 -7.94 -1.68
C GLN A 165 2.78 -7.67 -3.10
N VAL A 166 3.68 -7.23 -3.96
CA VAL A 166 3.38 -7.12 -5.38
C VAL A 166 4.33 -8.03 -6.12
N TRP A 167 3.80 -8.84 -6.95
CA TRP A 167 4.61 -9.60 -7.88
C TRP A 167 4.15 -9.39 -9.32
N ASN A 168 5.10 -9.39 -10.21
CA ASN A 168 4.84 -9.45 -11.63
C ASN A 168 5.27 -10.81 -12.14
N THR A 169 4.32 -11.64 -12.46
CA THR A 169 4.56 -13.02 -12.91
C THR A 169 5.27 -13.08 -14.27
N GLU A 170 5.11 -12.05 -15.11
CA GLU A 170 5.74 -12.01 -16.44
C GLU A 170 7.25 -11.84 -16.37
N ILE A 171 7.72 -11.11 -15.36
CA ILE A 171 9.16 -10.82 -15.19
C ILE A 171 9.75 -11.46 -13.93
N GLY A 172 9.00 -12.29 -13.24
CA GLY A 172 9.47 -12.92 -12.00
C GLY A 172 9.89 -11.94 -10.93
N LYS A 173 9.17 -10.83 -10.78
CA LYS A 173 9.44 -9.79 -9.80
C LYS A 173 8.55 -9.94 -8.58
N LEU A 174 9.16 -9.98 -7.42
CA LEU A 174 8.48 -10.03 -6.13
C LEU A 174 8.80 -8.78 -5.32
N THR A 175 7.77 -8.11 -4.86
CA THR A 175 7.90 -6.89 -4.07
C THR A 175 7.25 -7.08 -2.70
N PHE A 176 8.01 -6.79 -1.64
CA PHE A 176 7.53 -6.76 -0.27
C PHE A 176 7.47 -5.33 0.25
N VAL A 177 6.41 -5.02 0.96
CA VAL A 177 6.29 -3.75 1.68
C VAL A 177 6.35 -4.03 3.18
N ALA A 178 7.46 -3.68 3.79
CA ALA A 178 7.66 -3.79 5.22
C ALA A 178 7.33 -2.46 5.91
N GLN A 179 6.84 -2.55 7.13
CA GLN A 179 6.41 -1.42 7.93
C GLN A 179 6.68 -1.72 9.41
N TYR A 180 6.80 -0.68 10.21
CA TYR A 180 6.65 -0.80 11.65
C TYR A 180 5.79 0.34 12.18
N ALA A 181 5.09 0.09 13.27
CA ALA A 181 4.46 1.12 14.07
C ALA A 181 5.45 1.56 15.15
N GLN A 182 5.71 2.84 15.23
CA GLN A 182 6.44 3.45 16.32
C GLN A 182 5.45 4.04 17.31
N GLY A 183 5.65 3.80 18.59
CA GLY A 183 4.88 4.44 19.65
C GLY A 183 5.21 5.92 19.76
N THR A 184 4.30 6.70 20.34
CA THR A 184 4.53 8.10 20.70
C THR A 184 5.43 8.25 21.91
N ASP A 185 5.85 7.14 22.50
CA ASP A 185 6.73 7.14 23.67
C ASP A 185 8.17 7.39 23.23
N SER A 186 8.71 8.52 23.66
CA SER A 186 10.11 8.93 23.40
C SER A 186 11.16 8.03 24.07
N THR A 187 10.74 7.07 24.89
CA THR A 187 11.66 6.11 25.53
C THR A 187 12.22 5.10 24.56
N TYR A 188 11.60 4.90 23.39
CA TYR A 188 12.07 4.00 22.36
C TYR A 188 12.72 4.74 21.21
N THR A 189 13.92 4.33 20.86
CA THR A 189 14.64 4.89 19.70
C THR A 189 14.85 3.80 18.66
N VAL A 190 14.23 3.95 17.48
CA VAL A 190 14.44 3.03 16.36
C VAL A 190 15.83 3.29 15.76
N THR A 191 16.64 2.25 15.69
CA THR A 191 18.02 2.31 15.17
C THR A 191 18.18 1.67 13.80
N ALA A 192 17.35 0.68 13.47
CA ALA A 192 17.31 0.05 12.15
C ALA A 192 15.96 -0.59 11.90
N CYS A 193 15.60 -0.73 10.64
CA CYS A 193 14.46 -1.52 10.20
C CYS A 193 14.82 -2.25 8.90
N GLY A 194 14.10 -3.31 8.58
CA GLY A 194 14.45 -4.07 7.41
C GLY A 194 13.52 -5.22 7.12
N LEU A 195 13.98 -6.05 6.20
CA LEU A 195 13.32 -7.26 5.76
C LEU A 195 14.29 -8.43 5.86
N GLU A 196 13.83 -9.52 6.42
CA GLU A 196 14.44 -10.83 6.22
C GLU A 196 13.70 -11.52 5.10
N PHE A 197 14.44 -11.93 4.09
CA PHE A 197 13.96 -12.64 2.93
C PHE A 197 14.58 -14.04 2.89
N ASN A 198 13.82 -15.01 2.43
CA ASN A 198 14.25 -16.39 2.42
C ASN A 198 13.70 -17.11 1.18
N ASN A 199 14.50 -17.97 0.56
CA ASN A 199 14.11 -18.79 -0.58
C ASN A 199 13.48 -20.12 -0.15
N GLY A 200 12.61 -20.10 0.81
CA GLY A 200 11.89 -21.25 1.33
C GLY A 200 10.69 -20.83 2.14
N THR A 201 9.94 -21.78 2.60
CA THR A 201 8.73 -21.56 3.43
C THR A 201 9.13 -21.25 4.87
N ASP A 202 8.48 -20.27 5.48
CA ASP A 202 8.63 -19.92 6.90
C ASP A 202 10.08 -19.66 7.34
N GLY A 203 10.88 -19.07 6.46
CA GLY A 203 12.27 -18.75 6.77
C GLY A 203 13.24 -19.93 6.78
N LYS A 204 12.87 -21.09 6.23
CA LYS A 204 13.68 -22.32 6.30
C LYS A 204 14.75 -22.45 5.20
N GLY A 205 14.77 -21.57 4.21
CA GLY A 205 15.78 -21.60 3.15
C GLY A 205 16.97 -20.69 3.44
N THR A 206 17.68 -20.29 2.37
CA THR A 206 18.78 -19.34 2.48
C THR A 206 18.24 -17.94 2.78
N LYS A 207 18.74 -17.35 3.86
CA LYS A 207 18.30 -16.05 4.35
C LYS A 207 19.12 -14.91 3.78
N THR A 208 18.43 -13.86 3.34
CA THR A 208 19.03 -12.56 3.02
C THR A 208 18.42 -11.50 3.93
N VAL A 209 19.26 -10.69 4.54
CA VAL A 209 18.81 -9.59 5.40
C VAL A 209 19.06 -8.28 4.67
N ILE A 210 18.01 -7.47 4.55
CA ILE A 210 18.08 -6.15 3.94
C ILE A 210 17.75 -5.14 5.02
N THR A 211 18.70 -4.28 5.31
CA THR A 211 18.59 -3.28 6.36
C THR A 211 18.52 -1.88 5.76
N LYS A 212 17.58 -1.08 6.25
CA LYS A 212 17.65 0.38 6.15
C LYS A 212 17.99 0.93 7.52
N SER A 213 19.07 1.68 7.60
CA SER A 213 19.40 2.45 8.78
C SER A 213 18.48 3.65 8.84
N ASN A 214 17.85 3.83 9.98
CA ASN A 214 17.19 5.03 10.40
C ASN A 214 16.01 5.52 9.54
N SER A 215 14.82 5.35 10.06
CA SER A 215 13.71 6.17 9.67
C SER A 215 13.01 6.65 10.94
N GLN A 216 13.00 7.93 11.14
CA GLN A 216 12.44 8.59 12.32
C GLN A 216 10.98 8.97 12.16
N THR A 217 10.26 8.35 11.26
CA THR A 217 8.84 8.63 11.07
C THR A 217 7.99 7.60 11.79
N ASP A 218 6.84 8.00 12.29
CA ASP A 218 5.87 7.16 13.02
C ASP A 218 5.43 5.90 12.27
N SER A 219 5.74 5.81 10.99
CA SER A 219 5.59 4.61 10.18
C SER A 219 6.66 4.59 9.10
N CYS A 220 7.61 3.68 9.21
CA CYS A 220 8.56 3.44 8.13
C CYS A 220 7.96 2.43 7.17
N GLN A 221 7.65 2.89 5.97
CA GLN A 221 7.34 2.02 4.86
C GLN A 221 8.56 1.91 3.98
N TYR A 222 9.01 0.71 3.67
CA TYR A 222 10.01 0.50 2.65
C TYR A 222 9.61 -0.65 1.73
N LEU A 223 9.89 -0.42 0.47
CA LEU A 223 9.59 -1.32 -0.62
C LEU A 223 10.88 -2.01 -1.04
N ILE A 224 10.84 -3.33 -1.10
CA ILE A 224 11.94 -4.14 -1.58
C ILE A 224 11.44 -5.00 -2.71
N SER A 225 12.12 -4.90 -3.86
CA SER A 225 11.79 -5.69 -5.04
C SER A 225 12.94 -6.60 -5.42
N TYR A 226 12.62 -7.86 -5.71
CA TYR A 226 13.55 -8.85 -6.24
C TYR A 226 13.12 -9.29 -7.63
N THR A 227 14.09 -9.51 -8.50
CA THR A 227 13.87 -10.13 -9.81
C THR A 227 14.53 -11.50 -9.81
N PHE A 228 13.81 -12.50 -10.27
CA PHE A 228 14.25 -13.89 -10.30
C PHE A 228 14.38 -14.38 -11.74
N SER A 229 15.38 -15.20 -11.99
CA SER A 229 15.67 -15.75 -13.32
C SER A 229 15.02 -17.10 -13.58
N ASN A 230 14.16 -17.61 -12.84
CA ASN A 230 13.33 -18.81 -13.10
C ASN A 230 12.40 -19.09 -11.89
N PRO A 231 11.47 -18.20 -11.59
CA PRO A 231 10.78 -18.21 -10.31
C PRO A 231 9.58 -19.15 -10.22
N ALA A 232 9.16 -19.72 -11.36
CA ALA A 232 7.89 -20.43 -11.46
C ALA A 232 7.76 -21.59 -10.47
N GLY A 233 6.72 -21.55 -9.64
CA GLY A 233 6.41 -22.59 -8.66
C GLY A 233 7.30 -22.58 -7.41
N GLN A 234 8.24 -21.64 -7.28
CA GLN A 234 9.06 -21.51 -6.08
C GLN A 234 8.35 -20.70 -5.01
N THR A 235 8.53 -21.11 -3.76
CA THR A 235 8.01 -20.38 -2.60
C THR A 235 9.12 -19.58 -1.94
N TYR A 236 8.82 -18.34 -1.67
CA TYR A 236 9.67 -17.42 -0.92
C TYR A 236 8.94 -16.99 0.33
N SER A 237 9.68 -16.67 1.37
CA SER A 237 9.12 -16.10 2.57
C SER A 237 9.84 -14.82 2.96
N ALA A 238 9.10 -13.90 3.57
CA ALA A 238 9.68 -12.68 4.11
C ALA A 238 9.02 -12.30 5.44
N ARG A 239 9.77 -11.58 6.27
CA ARG A 239 9.24 -10.89 7.45
C ARG A 239 9.92 -9.55 7.62
N SER A 240 9.17 -8.59 8.13
CA SER A 240 9.69 -7.29 8.54
C SER A 240 10.38 -7.40 9.90
N TYR A 241 11.37 -6.54 10.15
CA TYR A 241 11.92 -6.34 11.48
C TYR A 241 12.17 -4.87 11.76
N VAL A 242 12.14 -4.51 13.05
CA VAL A 242 12.57 -3.21 13.55
C VAL A 242 13.47 -3.43 14.76
N VAL A 243 14.59 -2.73 14.79
CA VAL A 243 15.55 -2.72 15.91
C VAL A 243 15.45 -1.39 16.62
N TYR A 244 15.30 -1.44 17.92
CA TYR A 244 15.18 -0.24 18.75
C TYR A 244 15.91 -0.42 20.08
N THR A 245 16.18 0.70 20.73
CA THR A 245 16.65 0.75 22.11
C THR A 245 15.54 1.25 23.02
N ASP A 246 15.44 0.69 24.21
CA ASP A 246 14.53 1.18 25.25
C ASP A 246 15.15 2.33 26.07
N GLY A 247 14.38 2.83 27.04
CA GLY A 247 14.82 3.92 27.93
C GLY A 247 16.02 3.57 28.82
N GLN A 248 16.40 2.30 28.94
CA GLN A 248 17.57 1.81 29.63
C GLN A 248 18.77 1.58 28.67
N GLY A 249 18.59 1.87 27.38
CA GLY A 249 19.61 1.64 26.35
C GLY A 249 19.73 0.18 25.90
N GLN A 250 18.84 -0.70 26.33
CA GLN A 250 18.85 -2.10 25.89
C GLN A 250 18.30 -2.21 24.45
N ARG A 251 18.98 -3.05 23.66
CA ARG A 251 18.62 -3.27 22.27
C ARG A 251 17.61 -4.41 22.14
N HIS A 252 16.54 -4.14 21.41
CA HIS A 252 15.46 -5.08 21.12
C HIS A 252 15.27 -5.22 19.61
N THR A 253 14.66 -6.32 19.20
CA THR A 253 14.20 -6.53 17.82
C THR A 253 12.78 -7.09 17.82
N SER A 254 11.89 -6.40 17.13
CA SER A 254 10.54 -6.90 16.85
C SER A 254 10.49 -7.44 15.43
N TYR A 255 9.81 -8.57 15.24
CA TYR A 255 9.61 -9.21 13.95
C TYR A 255 8.13 -9.35 13.65
N SER A 256 7.74 -9.17 12.38
CA SER A 256 6.45 -9.68 11.91
C SER A 256 6.49 -11.21 11.78
N PRO A 257 5.33 -11.88 11.71
CA PRO A 257 5.28 -13.25 11.22
C PRO A 257 5.90 -13.40 9.85
N TRP A 258 6.34 -14.61 9.49
CA TRP A 258 6.72 -14.95 8.13
C TRP A 258 5.49 -14.95 7.21
N THR A 259 5.63 -14.37 6.05
CA THR A 259 4.63 -14.42 4.98
C THR A 259 5.22 -15.19 3.80
N ASN A 260 4.52 -16.21 3.35
CA ASN A 260 4.93 -17.06 2.24
C ASN A 260 4.27 -16.60 0.95
N VAL A 261 5.03 -16.60 -0.13
CA VAL A 261 4.56 -16.29 -1.48
C VAL A 261 5.09 -17.34 -2.45
N THR A 262 4.19 -17.99 -3.16
CA THR A 262 4.54 -18.91 -4.25
C THR A 262 4.32 -18.19 -5.57
N LEU A 263 5.38 -18.07 -6.38
CA LEU A 263 5.28 -17.42 -7.67
C LEU A 263 4.50 -18.31 -8.64
N ALA A 264 3.52 -17.74 -9.33
CA ALA A 264 2.76 -18.45 -10.34
C ALA A 264 3.66 -18.91 -11.50
N LYS A 265 3.21 -19.92 -12.22
CA LYS A 265 3.92 -20.46 -13.40
C LYS A 265 3.79 -19.53 -14.59
#